data_a9f600bc35135e26211e21ed99cbad18
#
_entry.id   a9f600bc35135e26211e21ed99cbad18
#
_cell.length_a   1.000
_cell.length_b   1.000
_cell.length_c   1.000
_cell.angle_alpha   90.00
_cell.angle_beta   90.00
_cell.angle_gamma   90.00
#
_symmetry.space_group_name_H-M   'P 1'
#
loop_
_entity.id
_entity.type
_entity.pdbx_description
1 polymer ?
#
loop_
_entity_poly.entity_id
_entity_poly.type
_entity_poly.pdbx_seq_one_letter_code
_entity_poly.pdbx_strand_id
1 'polypeptide(L)'
;YAGKFEQPNNFSLYVQDIVTQLQQKNISVSNKPASIIIAGHSGAYRALSYITLYSKYAIKAIVLFDALYGEEEKFSMYLRNNTNCKFLNIYTTSGGTLENSKSLYSSMIAWQWNAHSTNEEANFSKQKPYIFVKSSKNHTTVLELFYEAYLWASSL
;
A
#
# COMPACT_ATOMS: atom_id res chain seq x y z
N TYR A 1 12.73 5.39 -11.85
CA TYR A 1 12.41 5.97 -10.53
C TYR A 1 12.37 4.92 -9.42
N ALA A 2 11.99 3.67 -9.71
CA ALA A 2 11.95 2.60 -8.72
C ALA A 2 13.28 2.45 -7.98
N GLY A 3 14.40 2.41 -8.69
CA GLY A 3 15.72 2.20 -8.12
C GLY A 3 16.16 3.20 -7.03
N LYS A 4 15.59 4.41 -6.99
CA LYS A 4 15.90 5.36 -5.90
C LYS A 4 15.36 4.89 -4.55
N PHE A 5 14.14 4.37 -4.50
CA PHE A 5 13.52 3.91 -3.26
C PHE A 5 13.89 2.47 -2.89
N GLU A 6 14.61 1.78 -3.76
CA GLU A 6 15.19 0.47 -3.45
C GLU A 6 16.45 0.58 -2.58
N GLN A 7 17.01 1.77 -2.43
CA GLN A 7 18.17 2.02 -1.58
C GLN A 7 17.75 2.34 -0.14
N PRO A 8 18.48 1.80 0.87
CA PRO A 8 18.25 2.14 2.27
C PRO A 8 18.25 3.65 2.52
N ASN A 9 17.38 4.10 3.38
CA ASN A 9 17.20 5.48 3.81
C ASN A 9 16.63 6.48 2.77
N ASN A 10 16.66 6.22 1.47
CA ASN A 10 16.24 7.22 0.48
C ASN A 10 14.79 7.67 0.64
N PHE A 11 13.87 6.74 0.94
CA PHE A 11 12.50 7.13 1.24
C PHE A 11 12.41 7.99 2.50
N SER A 12 13.13 7.64 3.54
CA SER A 12 13.13 8.39 4.80
C SER A 12 13.70 9.80 4.63
N LEU A 13 14.73 9.96 3.83
CA LEU A 13 15.29 11.28 3.47
C LEU A 13 14.28 12.09 2.64
N TYR A 14 13.61 11.48 1.70
CA TYR A 14 12.56 12.12 0.91
C TYR A 14 11.41 12.64 1.78
N VAL A 15 10.95 11.82 2.73
CA VAL A 15 9.92 12.25 3.69
C VAL A 15 10.42 13.41 4.56
N GLN A 16 11.67 13.35 5.03
CA GLN A 16 12.27 14.43 5.81
C GLN A 16 12.32 15.74 5.03
N ASP A 17 12.68 15.68 3.76
CA ASP A 17 12.71 16.84 2.86
C ASP A 17 11.33 17.49 2.72
N ILE A 18 10.29 16.68 2.49
CA ILE A 18 8.89 17.15 2.42
C ILE A 18 8.51 17.86 3.72
N VAL A 19 8.76 17.23 4.88
CA VAL A 19 8.43 17.82 6.19
C VAL A 19 9.15 19.15 6.38
N THR A 20 10.43 19.22 6.05
CA THR A 20 11.22 20.46 6.13
C THR A 20 10.64 21.57 5.27
N GLN A 21 10.25 21.27 4.03
CA GLN A 21 9.63 22.24 3.13
C GLN A 21 8.28 22.73 3.64
N LEU A 22 7.46 21.84 4.21
CA LEU A 22 6.17 22.21 4.82
C LEU A 22 6.35 23.15 6.01
N GLN A 23 7.38 22.93 6.84
CA GLN A 23 7.72 23.83 7.94
C GLN A 23 8.21 25.19 7.43
N GLN A 24 9.11 25.23 6.45
CA GLN A 24 9.60 26.47 5.86
C GLN A 24 8.49 27.33 5.24
N LYS A 25 7.43 26.68 4.73
CA LYS A 25 6.24 27.35 4.18
C LYS A 25 5.16 27.65 5.22
N ASN A 26 5.43 27.42 6.50
CA ASN A 26 4.46 27.57 7.61
C ASN A 26 3.15 26.76 7.42
N ILE A 27 3.20 25.64 6.68
CA ILE A 27 2.07 24.72 6.48
C ILE A 27 1.97 23.74 7.64
N SER A 28 3.09 23.38 8.26
CA SER A 28 3.15 22.46 9.40
C SER A 28 4.14 22.96 10.44
N VAL A 29 3.85 22.70 11.71
CA VAL A 29 4.77 22.92 12.84
C VAL A 29 5.49 21.62 13.26
N SER A 30 5.00 20.48 12.80
CA SER A 30 5.56 19.18 13.15
C SER A 30 6.86 18.91 12.39
N ASN A 31 7.82 18.29 13.08
CA ASN A 31 9.09 17.85 12.49
C ASN A 31 9.04 16.39 11.96
N LYS A 32 7.88 15.78 11.99
CA LYS A 32 7.64 14.42 11.46
C LYS A 32 6.21 14.29 10.92
N PRO A 33 5.97 13.38 9.98
CA PRO A 33 4.61 13.13 9.49
C PRO A 33 3.74 12.50 10.58
N ALA A 34 2.46 12.85 10.61
CA ALA A 34 1.49 12.24 11.51
C ALA A 34 1.19 10.77 11.10
N SER A 35 1.08 10.53 9.79
CA SER A 35 0.91 9.20 9.22
C SER A 35 1.41 9.19 7.77
N ILE A 36 1.80 8.00 7.30
CA ILE A 36 2.22 7.78 5.91
C ILE A 36 1.32 6.70 5.32
N ILE A 37 0.73 7.02 4.17
CA ILE A 37 0.03 6.08 3.30
C ILE A 37 0.88 5.97 2.04
N ILE A 38 1.23 4.76 1.64
CA ILE A 38 1.91 4.52 0.37
C ILE A 38 0.96 3.84 -0.61
N ALA A 39 0.95 4.33 -1.84
CA ALA A 39 0.11 3.78 -2.89
C ALA A 39 0.92 3.63 -4.19
N GLY A 40 0.63 2.60 -4.96
CA GLY A 40 1.32 2.36 -6.20
C GLY A 40 0.50 1.59 -7.22
N HIS A 41 0.77 1.89 -8.49
CA HIS A 41 0.16 1.25 -9.65
C HIS A 41 1.22 0.51 -10.45
N SER A 42 0.86 -0.67 -10.99
CA SER A 42 1.71 -1.39 -11.93
C SER A 42 3.11 -1.69 -11.35
N GLY A 43 4.17 -1.35 -12.04
CA GLY A 43 5.56 -1.57 -11.64
C GLY A 43 6.00 -0.87 -10.33
N ALA A 44 5.16 -0.01 -9.75
CA ALA A 44 5.47 0.65 -8.48
C ALA A 44 5.56 -0.30 -7.28
N TYR A 45 5.00 -1.53 -7.38
CA TYR A 45 5.08 -2.54 -6.32
C TYR A 45 6.50 -2.73 -5.79
N ARG A 46 7.47 -2.71 -6.69
CA ARG A 46 8.88 -2.91 -6.35
C ARG A 46 9.39 -1.78 -5.45
N ALA A 47 9.16 -0.52 -5.81
CA ALA A 47 9.51 0.62 -4.95
C ALA A 47 8.81 0.55 -3.60
N LEU A 48 7.51 0.22 -3.56
CA LEU A 48 6.74 0.12 -2.33
C LEU A 48 7.25 -1.00 -1.42
N SER A 49 7.61 -2.17 -1.97
CA SER A 49 8.15 -3.28 -1.18
C SER A 49 9.48 -2.91 -0.50
N TYR A 50 10.35 -2.17 -1.17
CA TYR A 50 11.59 -1.69 -0.57
C TYR A 50 11.37 -0.55 0.44
N ILE A 51 10.36 0.30 0.21
CA ILE A 51 9.93 1.29 1.21
C ILE A 51 9.49 0.59 2.50
N THR A 52 8.72 -0.49 2.43
CA THR A 52 8.33 -1.25 3.62
C THR A 52 9.53 -1.87 4.34
N LEU A 53 10.56 -2.26 3.59
CA LEU A 53 11.77 -2.86 4.15
C LEU A 53 12.67 -1.84 4.87
N TYR A 54 12.77 -0.61 4.34
CA TYR A 54 13.78 0.36 4.78
C TYR A 54 13.22 1.63 5.43
N SER A 55 11.91 1.83 5.46
CA SER A 55 11.33 3.04 6.06
C SER A 55 11.60 3.12 7.55
N LYS A 56 12.07 4.29 7.99
CA LYS A 56 12.19 4.65 9.41
C LYS A 56 10.86 5.16 9.99
N TYR A 57 9.89 5.42 9.14
CA TYR A 57 8.57 5.89 9.54
C TYR A 57 7.56 4.75 9.48
N ALA A 58 6.63 4.74 10.42
CA ALA A 58 5.51 3.82 10.38
C ALA A 58 4.60 4.13 9.18
N ILE A 59 4.28 3.10 8.41
CA ILE A 59 3.34 3.18 7.29
C ILE A 59 1.97 2.75 7.82
N LYS A 60 0.99 3.64 7.71
CA LYS A 60 -0.39 3.41 8.15
C LYS A 60 -1.15 2.49 7.20
N ALA A 61 -0.94 2.66 5.91
CA ALA A 61 -1.58 1.83 4.90
C ALA A 61 -0.71 1.67 3.65
N ILE A 62 -0.84 0.50 3.02
CA ILE A 62 -0.25 0.14 1.73
C ILE A 62 -1.41 -0.12 0.77
N VAL A 63 -1.42 0.56 -0.37
CA VAL A 63 -2.45 0.40 -1.41
C VAL A 63 -1.80 0.02 -2.73
N LEU A 64 -2.21 -1.10 -3.30
CA LEU A 64 -1.74 -1.60 -4.59
C LEU A 64 -2.89 -1.54 -5.60
N PHE A 65 -2.68 -0.81 -6.70
CA PHE A 65 -3.58 -0.74 -7.84
C PHE A 65 -3.02 -1.57 -8.97
N ASP A 66 -3.49 -2.79 -9.12
CA ASP A 66 -3.03 -3.78 -10.10
C ASP A 66 -1.49 -3.83 -10.18
N ALA A 67 -0.88 -3.96 -9.00
CA ALA A 67 0.54 -3.75 -8.80
C ALA A 67 1.26 -4.92 -8.10
N LEU A 68 0.57 -6.01 -7.72
CA LEU A 68 1.20 -7.14 -7.04
C LEU A 68 1.80 -8.13 -8.04
N TYR A 69 2.89 -7.73 -8.71
CA TYR A 69 3.61 -8.61 -9.65
C TYR A 69 4.69 -9.46 -8.98
N GLY A 70 4.91 -9.28 -7.68
CA GLY A 70 5.93 -9.97 -6.90
C GLY A 70 6.18 -9.26 -5.58
N GLU A 71 7.22 -9.67 -4.86
CA GLU A 71 7.65 -9.09 -3.59
C GLU A 71 6.66 -9.31 -2.42
N GLU A 72 5.77 -10.29 -2.51
CA GLU A 72 4.75 -10.63 -1.51
C GLU A 72 5.37 -10.88 -0.14
N GLU A 73 6.57 -11.45 -0.13
CA GLU A 73 7.31 -11.74 1.11
C GLU A 73 7.66 -10.46 1.88
N LYS A 74 8.09 -9.40 1.18
CA LYS A 74 8.42 -8.12 1.84
C LYS A 74 7.18 -7.46 2.42
N PHE A 75 6.07 -7.45 1.68
CA PHE A 75 4.80 -6.93 2.19
C PHE A 75 4.30 -7.73 3.40
N SER A 76 4.26 -9.05 3.31
CA SER A 76 3.79 -9.90 4.41
C SER A 76 4.71 -9.80 5.64
N MET A 77 6.02 -9.71 5.46
CA MET A 77 6.95 -9.52 6.57
C MET A 77 6.71 -8.16 7.26
N TYR A 78 6.51 -7.09 6.49
CA TYR A 78 6.19 -5.78 7.05
C TYR A 78 4.87 -5.82 7.84
N LEU A 79 3.81 -6.36 7.26
CA LEU A 79 2.48 -6.43 7.87
C LEU A 79 2.48 -7.28 9.15
N ARG A 80 3.25 -8.36 9.18
CA ARG A 80 3.42 -9.20 10.39
C ARG A 80 4.01 -8.42 11.55
N ASN A 81 4.98 -7.57 11.26
CA ASN A 81 5.67 -6.77 12.27
C ASN A 81 4.95 -5.45 12.61
N ASN A 82 3.94 -5.06 11.81
CA ASN A 82 3.22 -3.80 11.93
C ASN A 82 1.70 -4.04 11.81
N THR A 83 1.13 -4.70 12.80
CA THR A 83 -0.28 -5.17 12.81
C THR A 83 -1.33 -4.05 12.69
N ASN A 84 -0.94 -2.80 12.96
CA ASN A 84 -1.79 -1.62 12.75
C ASN A 84 -1.73 -1.08 11.31
N CYS A 85 -0.86 -1.62 10.45
CA CYS A 85 -0.80 -1.24 9.05
C CYS A 85 -1.93 -1.92 8.28
N LYS A 86 -2.67 -1.13 7.50
CA LYS A 86 -3.69 -1.63 6.59
C LYS A 86 -3.08 -2.03 5.25
N PHE A 87 -3.68 -2.99 4.57
CA PHE A 87 -3.27 -3.43 3.24
C PHE A 87 -4.47 -3.57 2.32
N LEU A 88 -4.48 -2.84 1.22
CA LEU A 88 -5.49 -2.93 0.16
C LEU A 88 -4.79 -3.31 -1.14
N ASN A 89 -5.18 -4.45 -1.68
CA ASN A 89 -4.73 -4.91 -2.98
C ASN A 89 -5.92 -4.98 -3.95
N ILE A 90 -5.98 -4.06 -4.88
CA ILE A 90 -6.96 -4.04 -5.97
C ILE A 90 -6.28 -4.63 -7.19
N TYR A 91 -6.78 -5.74 -7.70
CA TYR A 91 -6.18 -6.46 -8.81
C TYR A 91 -7.20 -6.73 -9.93
N THR A 92 -6.70 -6.87 -11.15
CA THR A 92 -7.52 -7.11 -12.34
C THR A 92 -7.30 -8.53 -12.88
N THR A 93 -8.19 -8.99 -13.76
CA THR A 93 -8.03 -10.30 -14.40
C THR A 93 -7.06 -10.28 -15.59
N SER A 94 -6.77 -9.11 -16.14
CA SER A 94 -5.97 -8.93 -17.36
C SER A 94 -4.59 -8.29 -17.11
N GLY A 95 -4.35 -7.75 -15.91
CA GLY A 95 -3.13 -7.01 -15.59
C GLY A 95 -1.92 -7.87 -15.19
N GLY A 96 -2.10 -9.19 -15.04
CA GLY A 96 -1.00 -10.10 -14.64
C GLY A 96 -0.80 -10.25 -13.13
N THR A 97 -1.62 -9.61 -12.29
CA THR A 97 -1.49 -9.62 -10.83
C THR A 97 -2.42 -10.63 -10.13
N LEU A 98 -3.30 -11.30 -10.91
CA LEU A 98 -4.34 -12.18 -10.40
C LEU A 98 -3.79 -13.33 -9.54
N GLU A 99 -2.79 -14.04 -10.03
CA GLU A 99 -2.30 -15.24 -9.35
C GLU A 99 -1.51 -14.88 -8.08
N ASN A 100 -0.68 -13.84 -8.11
CA ASN A 100 0.02 -13.35 -6.93
C ASN A 100 -0.94 -12.82 -5.87
N SER A 101 -2.01 -12.15 -6.29
CA SER A 101 -3.06 -11.64 -5.39
C SER A 101 -3.81 -12.78 -4.68
N LYS A 102 -4.19 -13.82 -5.42
CA LYS A 102 -4.81 -15.02 -4.85
C LYS A 102 -3.87 -15.77 -3.91
N SER A 103 -2.60 -15.91 -4.30
CA SER A 103 -1.57 -16.59 -3.52
C SER A 103 -1.35 -15.90 -2.18
N LEU A 104 -1.16 -14.58 -2.19
CA LEU A 104 -0.98 -13.82 -0.95
C LEU A 104 -2.23 -13.85 -0.07
N TYR A 105 -3.43 -13.71 -0.64
CA TYR A 105 -4.69 -13.85 0.09
C TYR A 105 -4.80 -15.21 0.77
N SER A 106 -4.57 -16.30 0.03
CA SER A 106 -4.61 -17.66 0.57
C SER A 106 -3.61 -17.88 1.70
N SER A 107 -2.41 -17.32 1.55
CA SER A 107 -1.38 -17.36 2.60
C SER A 107 -1.82 -16.61 3.85
N MET A 108 -2.41 -15.42 3.71
CA MET A 108 -2.94 -14.66 4.86
C MET A 108 -4.05 -15.41 5.59
N ILE A 109 -4.95 -16.09 4.86
CA ILE A 109 -5.98 -16.95 5.47
C ILE A 109 -5.34 -18.12 6.20
N ALA A 110 -4.36 -18.80 5.61
CA ALA A 110 -3.64 -19.91 6.26
C ALA A 110 -2.90 -19.45 7.52
N TRP A 111 -2.42 -18.23 7.57
CA TRP A 111 -1.82 -17.60 8.77
C TRP A 111 -2.84 -17.05 9.76
N GLN A 112 -4.13 -17.25 9.53
CA GLN A 112 -5.24 -16.76 10.35
C GLN A 112 -5.28 -15.21 10.48
N TRP A 113 -4.82 -14.51 9.46
CA TRP A 113 -4.94 -13.05 9.42
C TRP A 113 -6.36 -12.64 9.05
N ASN A 114 -6.80 -11.48 9.56
CA ASN A 114 -8.13 -10.94 9.29
C ASN A 114 -8.21 -10.33 7.88
N ALA A 115 -8.00 -11.16 6.85
CA ALA A 115 -8.06 -10.79 5.45
C ALA A 115 -9.46 -11.02 4.86
N HIS A 116 -9.84 -10.21 3.90
CA HIS A 116 -11.12 -10.25 3.21
C HIS A 116 -10.94 -10.10 1.71
N SER A 117 -11.64 -10.90 0.92
CA SER A 117 -11.68 -10.78 -0.53
C SER A 117 -13.09 -10.40 -0.98
N THR A 118 -13.20 -9.47 -1.93
CA THR A 118 -14.48 -8.97 -2.44
C THR A 118 -14.36 -8.56 -3.91
N ASN A 119 -15.51 -8.50 -4.60
CA ASN A 119 -15.65 -7.87 -5.91
C ASN A 119 -16.32 -6.49 -5.80
N GLU A 120 -16.62 -6.00 -4.60
CA GLU A 120 -17.22 -4.70 -4.38
C GLU A 120 -16.14 -3.61 -4.39
N GLU A 121 -16.17 -2.75 -5.40
CA GLU A 121 -15.16 -1.72 -5.64
C GLU A 121 -15.41 -0.43 -4.85
N ALA A 122 -16.65 -0.16 -4.42
CA ALA A 122 -17.03 1.11 -3.82
C ALA A 122 -17.13 1.10 -2.28
N ASN A 123 -17.17 -0.06 -1.64
CA ASN A 123 -17.42 -0.18 -0.20
C ASN A 123 -16.38 -1.07 0.47
N PHE A 124 -15.17 -0.55 0.62
CA PHE A 124 -14.14 -1.25 1.39
C PHE A 124 -14.53 -1.28 2.87
N SER A 125 -14.62 -2.48 3.43
CA SER A 125 -14.97 -2.65 4.85
C SER A 125 -13.93 -1.99 5.75
N LYS A 126 -14.35 -0.96 6.51
CA LYS A 126 -13.46 -0.26 7.45
C LYS A 126 -12.97 -1.14 8.60
N GLN A 127 -13.67 -2.26 8.87
CA GLN A 127 -13.35 -3.20 9.95
C GLN A 127 -12.30 -4.24 9.56
N LYS A 128 -11.94 -4.33 8.27
CA LYS A 128 -10.97 -5.30 7.77
C LYS A 128 -9.64 -4.61 7.47
N PRO A 129 -8.55 -5.03 8.13
CA PRO A 129 -7.24 -4.42 7.90
C PRO A 129 -6.61 -4.83 6.57
N TYR A 130 -6.93 -6.03 6.05
CA TYR A 130 -6.36 -6.59 4.83
C TYR A 130 -7.48 -6.90 3.84
N ILE A 131 -7.51 -6.19 2.71
CA ILE A 131 -8.57 -6.31 1.71
C ILE A 131 -7.97 -6.61 0.34
N PHE A 132 -8.56 -7.59 -0.33
CA PHE A 132 -8.26 -7.96 -1.70
C PHE A 132 -9.50 -7.73 -2.57
N VAL A 133 -9.41 -6.82 -3.51
CA VAL A 133 -10.53 -6.45 -4.40
C VAL A 133 -10.23 -6.95 -5.80
N LYS A 134 -11.06 -7.87 -6.29
CA LYS A 134 -11.05 -8.26 -7.70
C LYS A 134 -11.87 -7.23 -8.49
N SER A 135 -11.19 -6.31 -9.14
CA SER A 135 -11.83 -5.24 -9.90
C SER A 135 -12.35 -5.73 -11.26
N SER A 136 -13.47 -5.17 -11.69
CA SER A 136 -14.00 -5.30 -13.05
C SER A 136 -13.28 -4.38 -14.05
N LYS A 137 -12.51 -3.42 -13.55
CA LYS A 137 -11.74 -2.46 -14.36
C LYS A 137 -10.53 -3.14 -15.02
N ASN A 138 -9.95 -2.48 -15.99
CA ASN A 138 -8.69 -2.90 -16.58
C ASN A 138 -7.49 -2.26 -15.87
N HIS A 139 -6.28 -2.66 -16.29
CA HIS A 139 -5.02 -2.18 -15.72
C HIS A 139 -4.89 -0.65 -15.67
N THR A 140 -5.40 0.07 -16.66
CA THR A 140 -5.31 1.53 -16.72
C THR A 140 -6.41 2.21 -15.89
N THR A 141 -7.63 1.72 -15.97
CA THR A 141 -8.79 2.36 -15.33
C THR A 141 -8.95 2.02 -13.85
N VAL A 142 -8.20 1.06 -13.32
CA VAL A 142 -8.22 0.70 -11.89
C VAL A 142 -7.89 1.89 -10.98
N LEU A 143 -7.16 2.88 -11.47
CA LEU A 143 -6.85 4.12 -10.74
C LEU A 143 -8.07 5.02 -10.47
N GLU A 144 -9.20 4.79 -11.15
CA GLU A 144 -10.46 5.48 -10.83
C GLU A 144 -10.95 5.18 -9.40
N LEU A 145 -10.45 4.10 -8.79
CA LEU A 145 -10.75 3.71 -7.41
C LEU A 145 -9.84 4.40 -6.36
N PHE A 146 -9.03 5.37 -6.78
CA PHE A 146 -8.06 6.02 -5.89
C PHE A 146 -8.73 6.73 -4.71
N TYR A 147 -9.84 7.40 -4.96
CA TYR A 147 -10.53 8.16 -3.91
C TYR A 147 -11.11 7.25 -2.82
N GLU A 148 -11.78 6.18 -3.20
CA GLU A 148 -12.32 5.18 -2.27
C GLU A 148 -11.22 4.49 -1.47
N ALA A 149 -10.13 4.15 -2.15
CA ALA A 149 -8.95 3.56 -1.50
C ALA A 149 -8.30 4.53 -0.49
N TYR A 150 -8.20 5.81 -0.84
CA TYR A 150 -7.69 6.85 0.06
C TYR A 150 -8.60 7.02 1.29
N LEU A 151 -9.91 7.09 1.11
CA LEU A 151 -10.86 7.20 2.22
C LEU A 151 -10.76 6.01 3.17
N TRP A 152 -10.61 4.80 2.62
CA TRP A 152 -10.41 3.61 3.43
C TRP A 152 -9.06 3.65 4.17
N ALA A 153 -7.97 3.98 3.48
CA ALA A 153 -6.63 3.99 4.05
C ALA A 153 -6.49 5.07 5.16
N SER A 154 -7.17 6.21 5.02
CA SER A 154 -7.14 7.31 5.97
C SER A 154 -8.07 7.11 7.18
N SER A 155 -9.07 6.23 7.07
CA SER A 155 -9.97 5.93 8.19
C SER A 155 -9.20 5.27 9.35
N LEU A 156 -9.53 5.66 10.57
CA LEU A 156 -9.01 5.06 11.81
C LEU A 156 -9.81 3.81 12.17
#